data_a4dbd7388debea5882658269a7a2c9b9
#
_entry.id   a4dbd7388debea5882658269a7a2c9b9
#
_cell.length_a   1.000
_cell.length_b   1.000
_cell.length_c   1.000
_cell.angle_alpha   90.00
_cell.angle_beta   90.00
_cell.angle_gamma   90.00
#
_symmetry.space_group_name_H-M   'P 1'
#
loop_
_entity.id
_entity.type
_entity.pdbx_description
1 polymer ?
#
loop_
_entity_poly.entity_id
_entity_poly.type
_entity_poly.pdbx_seq_one_letter_code
_entity_poly.pdbx_strand_id
1 'polypeptide(L)'
;LTAEYEMDGGYIRTKDFKESVKYNHEPMFSLIDEDEDYSNNFNLIHSMNSSIAADYLKLIYTDTICCNTDRHTDNYGFLRNPDTGEIVSLSPNYDNNIALISNGPLGLPNENDAFIELFVVFLKNNITAKEMFKSLNIQPLSKQEIEECIQHVPIKIGYDIADIILSR
;
A
#
# COMPACT_ATOMS: atom_id res chain seq x y z
N LEU A 1 8.36 3.16 0.71
CA LEU A 1 9.10 2.13 1.48
C LEU A 1 8.15 1.00 1.82
N THR A 2 8.63 -0.25 1.74
CA THR A 2 7.89 -1.46 2.14
C THR A 2 8.57 -2.03 3.38
N ALA A 3 7.78 -2.58 4.30
CA ALA A 3 8.33 -3.28 5.47
C ALA A 3 9.15 -4.50 5.02
N GLU A 4 10.21 -4.81 5.76
CA GLU A 4 11.03 -5.99 5.49
C GLU A 4 10.39 -7.23 6.10
N TYR A 5 10.33 -8.31 5.33
CA TYR A 5 9.76 -9.59 5.74
C TYR A 5 10.79 -10.70 5.66
N GLU A 6 10.73 -11.62 6.61
CA GLU A 6 11.52 -12.85 6.62
C GLU A 6 10.60 -14.06 6.71
N MET A 7 11.02 -15.17 6.08
CA MET A 7 10.37 -16.47 6.24
C MET A 7 11.11 -17.27 7.30
N ASP A 8 10.39 -17.71 8.33
CA ASP A 8 10.93 -18.51 9.43
C ASP A 8 10.02 -19.72 9.69
N GLY A 9 10.45 -20.90 9.25
CA GLY A 9 9.76 -22.17 9.51
C GLY A 9 8.29 -22.24 9.09
N GLY A 10 7.89 -21.53 8.02
CA GLY A 10 6.51 -21.45 7.55
C GLY A 10 5.71 -20.27 8.10
N TYR A 11 6.34 -19.43 8.90
CA TYR A 11 5.78 -18.16 9.36
C TYR A 11 6.40 -16.99 8.61
N ILE A 12 5.61 -15.92 8.43
CA ILE A 12 6.10 -14.62 7.96
C ILE A 12 6.43 -13.78 9.19
N ARG A 13 7.67 -13.30 9.28
CA ARG A 13 8.11 -12.38 10.31
C ARG A 13 8.35 -11.02 9.69
N THR A 14 7.72 -9.99 10.23
CA THR A 14 7.97 -8.60 9.85
C THR A 14 9.03 -8.02 10.77
N LYS A 15 10.07 -7.41 10.20
CA LYS A 15 11.03 -6.65 10.97
C LYS A 15 10.41 -5.37 11.50
N ASP A 16 10.59 -5.08 12.78
CA ASP A 16 10.11 -3.83 13.37
C ASP A 16 10.84 -2.63 12.75
N PHE A 17 10.16 -1.89 11.92
CA PHE A 17 10.71 -0.73 11.24
C PHE A 17 10.99 0.46 12.20
N LYS A 18 10.44 0.46 13.41
CA LYS A 18 10.72 1.48 14.44
C LYS A 18 12.11 1.33 15.02
N GLU A 19 12.60 0.11 15.17
CA GLU A 19 13.95 -0.14 15.68
C GLU A 19 15.04 0.43 14.77
N SER A 20 14.84 0.36 13.46
CA SER A 20 15.81 0.82 12.48
C SER A 20 15.88 2.33 12.34
N VAL A 21 14.79 3.06 12.66
CA VAL A 21 14.67 4.50 12.39
C VAL A 21 14.49 5.36 13.65
N LYS A 22 14.36 4.78 14.82
CA LYS A 22 14.19 5.48 16.10
C LYS A 22 13.00 6.45 16.14
N TYR A 23 11.90 6.10 15.48
CA TYR A 23 10.68 6.87 15.47
C TYR A 23 9.53 6.13 16.12
N ASN A 24 8.56 6.87 16.64
CA ASN A 24 7.29 6.30 17.06
C ASN A 24 6.39 6.10 15.84
N HIS A 25 5.68 4.98 15.81
CA HIS A 25 4.62 4.76 14.85
C HIS A 25 3.30 5.29 15.43
N GLU A 26 2.63 6.15 14.68
CA GLU A 26 1.30 6.66 14.98
C GLU A 26 0.36 6.19 13.86
N PRO A 27 -0.56 5.25 14.15
CA PRO A 27 -1.49 4.76 13.15
C PRO A 27 -2.49 5.85 12.75
N MET A 28 -2.97 5.78 11.50
CA MET A 28 -3.83 6.81 10.93
C MET A 28 -5.14 6.98 11.69
N PHE A 29 -5.70 5.90 12.28
CA PHE A 29 -6.93 5.97 13.06
C PHE A 29 -6.85 6.93 14.25
N SER A 30 -5.65 7.24 14.75
CA SER A 30 -5.48 8.23 15.83
C SER A 30 -5.78 9.66 15.41
N LEU A 31 -5.84 9.92 14.11
CA LEU A 31 -6.04 11.24 13.52
C LEU A 31 -7.38 11.39 12.78
N ILE A 32 -7.99 10.28 12.40
CA ILE A 32 -9.26 10.23 11.67
C ILE A 32 -10.18 9.21 12.34
N ASP A 33 -11.38 9.66 12.69
CA ASP A 33 -12.45 8.78 13.14
C ASP A 33 -13.02 7.99 11.95
N GLU A 34 -12.84 6.67 11.93
CA GLU A 34 -13.50 5.62 11.13
C GLU A 34 -13.81 5.89 9.63
N ASP A 35 -13.42 7.05 9.08
CA ASP A 35 -13.73 7.40 7.70
C ASP A 35 -12.60 6.94 6.76
N GLU A 36 -12.85 5.84 6.06
CA GLU A 36 -11.90 5.25 5.10
C GLU A 36 -11.94 5.91 3.70
N ASP A 37 -12.58 7.09 3.57
CA ASP A 37 -12.61 7.83 2.32
C ASP A 37 -11.21 8.32 1.93
N TYR A 38 -10.73 7.87 0.78
CA TYR A 38 -9.45 8.29 0.21
C TYR A 38 -9.28 9.81 0.11
N SER A 39 -10.36 10.54 -0.17
CA SER A 39 -10.31 12.00 -0.30
C SER A 39 -10.09 12.68 1.04
N ASN A 40 -10.77 12.27 2.08
CA ASN A 40 -10.63 12.84 3.41
C ASN A 40 -9.23 12.55 3.96
N ASN A 41 -8.78 11.29 3.86
CA ASN A 41 -7.45 10.88 4.27
C ASN A 41 -6.35 11.65 3.52
N PHE A 42 -6.47 11.74 2.18
CA PHE A 42 -5.52 12.49 1.37
C PHE A 42 -5.49 13.98 1.75
N ASN A 43 -6.64 14.61 1.90
CA ASN A 43 -6.71 16.05 2.22
C ASN A 43 -6.09 16.35 3.59
N LEU A 44 -6.35 15.51 4.59
CA LEU A 44 -5.73 15.65 5.90
C LEU A 44 -4.20 15.51 5.80
N ILE A 45 -3.71 14.42 5.20
CA ILE A 45 -2.27 14.17 5.04
C ILE A 45 -1.62 15.31 4.24
N HIS A 46 -2.26 15.76 3.16
CA HIS A 46 -1.75 16.85 2.33
C HIS A 46 -1.67 18.17 3.09
N SER A 47 -2.62 18.44 3.99
CA SER A 47 -2.59 19.64 4.84
C SER A 47 -1.41 19.62 5.83
N MET A 48 -0.97 18.44 6.25
CA MET A 48 0.18 18.27 7.13
C MET A 48 1.50 18.34 6.36
N ASN A 49 1.61 17.58 5.28
CA ASN A 49 2.81 17.49 4.47
C ASN A 49 2.54 16.92 3.07
N SER A 50 2.79 17.71 2.03
CA SER A 50 2.55 17.29 0.64
C SER A 50 3.44 16.13 0.17
N SER A 51 4.65 15.99 0.71
CA SER A 51 5.51 14.86 0.37
C SER A 51 4.95 13.55 0.92
N ILE A 52 4.41 13.57 2.13
CA ILE A 52 3.77 12.40 2.76
C ILE A 52 2.48 12.05 2.01
N ALA A 53 1.73 13.05 1.52
CA ALA A 53 0.56 12.81 0.69
C ALA A 53 0.91 12.11 -0.63
N ALA A 54 2.07 12.41 -1.21
CA ALA A 54 2.57 11.71 -2.39
C ALA A 54 2.86 10.22 -2.09
N ASP A 55 3.41 9.92 -0.93
CA ASP A 55 3.63 8.53 -0.51
C ASP A 55 2.32 7.79 -0.19
N TYR A 56 1.33 8.49 0.37
CA TYR A 56 -0.01 7.96 0.54
C TYR A 56 -0.67 7.61 -0.82
N LEU A 57 -0.53 8.46 -1.84
CA LEU A 57 -1.02 8.13 -3.19
C LEU A 57 -0.37 6.88 -3.77
N LYS A 58 0.92 6.69 -3.55
CA LYS A 58 1.62 5.47 -3.97
C LYS A 58 1.10 4.23 -3.22
N LEU A 59 0.82 4.38 -1.91
CA LEU A 59 0.28 3.30 -1.09
C LEU A 59 -1.07 2.81 -1.63
N ILE A 60 -2.06 3.71 -1.74
CA ILE A 60 -3.39 3.35 -2.21
C ILE A 60 -3.41 2.91 -3.69
N TYR A 61 -2.49 3.43 -4.52
CA TYR A 61 -2.31 2.92 -5.89
C TYR A 61 -1.78 1.49 -5.89
N THR A 62 -0.80 1.18 -5.03
CA THR A 62 -0.29 -0.19 -4.88
C THR A 62 -1.39 -1.13 -4.40
N ASP A 63 -2.17 -0.73 -3.40
CA ASP A 63 -3.31 -1.52 -2.92
C ASP A 63 -4.34 -1.77 -4.02
N THR A 64 -4.60 -0.77 -4.86
CA THR A 64 -5.49 -0.89 -6.01
C THR A 64 -5.02 -1.95 -7.00
N ILE A 65 -3.72 -1.95 -7.35
CA ILE A 65 -3.16 -2.92 -8.31
C ILE A 65 -3.08 -4.32 -7.69
N CYS A 66 -2.68 -4.41 -6.42
CA CYS A 66 -2.56 -5.68 -5.71
C CYS A 66 -3.89 -6.21 -5.19
N CYS A 67 -5.00 -5.49 -5.38
CA CYS A 67 -6.31 -5.84 -4.83
C CYS A 67 -6.24 -6.10 -3.31
N ASN A 68 -5.56 -5.22 -2.57
CA ASN A 68 -5.50 -5.29 -1.12
C ASN A 68 -6.80 -4.71 -0.53
N THR A 69 -7.68 -5.59 -0.07
CA THR A 69 -9.01 -5.22 0.44
C THR A 69 -9.02 -4.84 1.92
N ASP A 70 -7.87 -4.92 2.59
CA ASP A 70 -7.75 -4.74 4.04
C ASP A 70 -6.95 -3.48 4.43
N ARG A 71 -6.87 -2.49 3.57
CA ARG A 71 -6.19 -1.24 3.88
C ARG A 71 -7.10 -0.29 4.68
N HIS A 72 -7.25 -0.56 5.96
CA HIS A 72 -7.91 0.32 6.91
C HIS A 72 -6.90 1.21 7.67
N THR A 73 -7.39 2.15 8.45
CA THR A 73 -6.58 3.19 9.12
C THR A 73 -5.62 2.66 10.18
N ASP A 74 -5.76 1.39 10.62
CA ASP A 74 -4.77 0.71 11.47
C ASP A 74 -3.57 0.15 10.68
N ASN A 75 -3.74 -0.08 9.36
CA ASN A 75 -2.75 -0.74 8.52
C ASN A 75 -1.82 0.24 7.80
N TYR A 76 -1.85 1.51 8.17
CA TYR A 76 -0.87 2.53 7.79
C TYR A 76 -0.87 3.67 8.81
N GLY A 77 0.14 4.51 8.75
CA GLY A 77 0.26 5.63 9.68
C GLY A 77 1.53 6.42 9.42
N PHE A 78 2.00 7.09 10.45
CA PHE A 78 3.14 7.98 10.36
C PHE A 78 4.28 7.55 11.26
N LEU A 79 5.49 7.88 10.85
CA LEU A 79 6.66 7.88 11.71
C LEU A 79 6.81 9.29 12.29
N ARG A 80 6.79 9.37 13.61
CA ARG A 80 6.91 10.62 14.36
C ARG A 80 8.20 10.65 15.18
N ASN A 81 8.89 11.77 15.11
CA ASN A 81 10.04 12.01 15.98
C ASN A 81 9.56 12.09 17.45
N PRO A 82 10.05 11.25 18.37
CA PRO A 82 9.59 11.25 19.74
C PRO A 82 9.97 12.49 20.53
N ASP A 83 11.06 13.18 20.15
CA ASP A 83 11.58 14.34 20.88
C ASP A 83 10.86 15.65 20.43
N THR A 84 10.53 15.79 19.15
CA THR A 84 9.92 16.99 18.60
C THR A 84 8.42 16.85 18.34
N GLY A 85 7.90 15.65 18.30
CA GLY A 85 6.52 15.37 17.89
C GLY A 85 6.25 15.55 16.40
N GLU A 86 7.26 15.85 15.60
CA GLU A 86 7.13 16.09 14.16
C GLU A 86 6.85 14.81 13.39
N ILE A 87 5.92 14.85 12.43
CA ILE A 87 5.69 13.77 11.47
C ILE A 87 6.80 13.82 10.41
N VAL A 88 7.57 12.72 10.33
CA VAL A 88 8.74 12.62 9.48
C VAL A 88 8.40 11.99 8.12
N SER A 89 7.60 10.95 8.12
CA SER A 89 7.21 10.22 6.91
C SER A 89 5.96 9.39 7.12
N LEU A 90 5.39 8.88 6.04
CA LEU A 90 4.47 7.74 6.13
C LEU A 90 5.24 6.52 6.66
N SER A 91 4.58 5.65 7.42
CA SER A 91 5.16 4.35 7.78
C SER A 91 5.47 3.53 6.53
N PRO A 92 6.45 2.61 6.57
CA PRO A 92 6.59 1.62 5.51
C PRO A 92 5.28 0.88 5.27
N ASN A 93 5.00 0.50 4.02
CA ASN A 93 3.84 -0.33 3.71
C ASN A 93 3.99 -1.70 4.39
N TYR A 94 3.02 -2.05 5.24
CA TYR A 94 2.95 -3.31 5.98
C TYR A 94 1.54 -3.89 5.90
N ASP A 95 1.37 -5.11 6.40
CA ASP A 95 0.11 -5.83 6.45
C ASP A 95 -0.58 -5.97 5.08
N ASN A 96 0.13 -6.64 4.15
CA ASN A 96 -0.38 -6.96 2.82
C ASN A 96 -0.84 -8.43 2.71
N ASN A 97 -1.23 -9.04 3.83
CA ASN A 97 -1.61 -10.45 3.94
C ASN A 97 -2.89 -10.78 3.15
N ILE A 98 -3.73 -9.78 2.86
CA ILE A 98 -4.95 -9.89 2.09
C ILE A 98 -4.81 -9.18 0.72
N ALA A 99 -3.69 -9.39 0.05
CA ALA A 99 -3.43 -8.86 -1.28
C ALA A 99 -3.36 -9.96 -2.34
N LEU A 100 -3.51 -9.62 -3.60
CA LEU A 100 -3.43 -10.49 -4.77
C LEU A 100 -4.50 -11.61 -4.73
N ILE A 101 -4.08 -12.81 -4.42
CA ILE A 101 -4.90 -14.03 -4.46
C ILE A 101 -5.32 -14.56 -3.09
N SER A 102 -4.93 -13.89 -2.01
CA SER A 102 -5.16 -14.39 -0.65
C SER A 102 -6.64 -14.43 -0.26
N ASN A 103 -7.48 -13.63 -0.92
CA ASN A 103 -8.89 -13.43 -0.56
C ASN A 103 -9.89 -14.42 -1.15
N GLY A 104 -9.49 -15.55 -1.67
CA GLY A 104 -10.48 -16.51 -2.09
C GLY A 104 -10.14 -17.33 -3.32
N PRO A 105 -11.10 -18.11 -3.81
CA PRO A 105 -10.87 -18.99 -4.92
C PRO A 105 -10.42 -18.17 -6.13
N LEU A 106 -9.37 -18.65 -6.73
CA LEU A 106 -8.82 -18.25 -7.99
C LEU A 106 -9.95 -18.01 -9.00
N GLY A 107 -10.40 -16.78 -9.18
CA GLY A 107 -11.47 -16.52 -10.13
C GLY A 107 -12.39 -15.36 -9.87
N LEU A 108 -12.01 -14.38 -9.07
CA LEU A 108 -12.74 -13.11 -9.01
C LEU A 108 -12.05 -12.04 -9.89
N PRO A 109 -12.15 -12.13 -11.23
CA PRO A 109 -11.52 -11.17 -12.14
C PRO A 109 -12.10 -9.76 -12.01
N ASN A 110 -13.28 -9.61 -11.37
CA ASN A 110 -14.02 -8.36 -11.35
C ASN A 110 -13.72 -7.48 -10.11
N GLU A 111 -13.05 -8.00 -9.09
CA GLU A 111 -12.75 -7.19 -7.89
C GLU A 111 -11.67 -6.13 -8.17
N ASN A 112 -10.70 -6.44 -9.00
CA ASN A 112 -9.69 -5.45 -9.42
C ASN A 112 -10.34 -4.24 -10.13
N ASP A 113 -11.35 -4.48 -10.94
CA ASP A 113 -12.03 -3.40 -11.67
C ASP A 113 -12.72 -2.43 -10.71
N ALA A 114 -13.33 -2.94 -9.63
CA ALA A 114 -13.97 -2.11 -8.61
C ALA A 114 -12.97 -1.21 -7.87
N PHE A 115 -11.78 -1.74 -7.51
CA PHE A 115 -10.72 -0.95 -6.87
C PHE A 115 -10.12 0.08 -7.82
N ILE A 116 -9.93 -0.28 -9.08
CA ILE A 116 -9.47 0.66 -10.12
C ILE A 116 -10.51 1.77 -10.31
N GLU A 117 -11.79 1.43 -10.38
CA GLU A 117 -12.87 2.42 -10.49
C GLU A 117 -12.89 3.35 -9.28
N LEU A 118 -12.76 2.81 -8.06
CA LEU A 118 -12.73 3.59 -6.82
C LEU A 118 -11.58 4.60 -6.84
N PHE A 119 -10.39 4.16 -7.20
CA PHE A 119 -9.22 5.03 -7.30
C PHE A 119 -9.38 6.08 -8.40
N VAL A 120 -9.92 5.71 -9.56
CA VAL A 120 -10.20 6.65 -10.65
C VAL A 120 -11.25 7.68 -10.26
N VAL A 121 -12.31 7.28 -9.55
CA VAL A 121 -13.34 8.19 -9.03
C VAL A 121 -12.75 9.14 -8.00
N PHE A 122 -11.91 8.66 -7.09
CA PHE A 122 -11.16 9.49 -6.16
C PHE A 122 -10.34 10.57 -6.89
N LEU A 123 -9.53 10.18 -7.88
CA LEU A 123 -8.72 11.14 -8.65
C LEU A 123 -9.57 12.11 -9.50
N LYS A 124 -10.75 11.70 -9.95
CA LYS A 124 -11.69 12.60 -10.66
C LYS A 124 -12.27 13.67 -9.75
N ASN A 125 -12.55 13.31 -8.51
CA ASN A 125 -13.20 14.20 -7.54
C ASN A 125 -12.19 15.05 -6.73
N ASN A 126 -10.90 14.67 -6.72
CA ASN A 126 -9.85 15.40 -6.02
C ASN A 126 -8.76 15.85 -7.01
N ILE A 127 -8.88 17.11 -7.45
CA ILE A 127 -7.97 17.66 -8.47
C ILE A 127 -6.52 17.75 -7.97
N THR A 128 -6.30 18.03 -6.69
CA THR A 128 -4.97 18.10 -6.08
C THR A 128 -4.30 16.72 -6.09
N ALA A 129 -5.02 15.70 -5.67
CA ALA A 129 -4.54 14.32 -5.71
C ALA A 129 -4.23 13.88 -7.16
N LYS A 130 -5.09 14.22 -8.10
CA LYS A 130 -4.91 13.91 -9.52
C LYS A 130 -3.64 14.51 -10.11
N GLU A 131 -3.41 15.80 -9.88
CA GLU A 131 -2.22 16.48 -10.43
C GLU A 131 -0.94 15.99 -9.73
N MET A 132 -1.00 15.75 -8.43
CA MET A 132 0.10 15.14 -7.70
C MET A 132 0.41 13.73 -8.22
N PHE A 133 -0.60 12.87 -8.39
CA PHE A 133 -0.42 11.51 -8.91
C PHE A 133 0.21 11.50 -10.30
N LYS A 134 -0.22 12.38 -11.19
CA LYS A 134 0.41 12.55 -12.52
C LYS A 134 1.89 12.94 -12.40
N SER A 135 2.23 13.82 -11.45
CA SER A 135 3.61 14.26 -11.26
C SER A 135 4.55 13.17 -10.74
N LEU A 136 4.01 12.11 -10.12
CA LEU A 136 4.79 10.96 -9.64
C LEU A 136 5.39 10.14 -10.79
N ASN A 137 4.84 10.27 -12.00
CA ASN A 137 5.31 9.57 -13.19
C ASN A 137 5.53 8.06 -12.96
N ILE A 138 4.59 7.41 -12.27
CA ILE A 138 4.67 5.99 -11.96
C ILE A 138 4.60 5.20 -13.26
N GLN A 139 5.58 4.35 -13.49
CA GLN A 139 5.61 3.44 -14.63
C GLN A 139 4.96 2.12 -14.24
N PRO A 140 4.09 1.55 -15.08
CA PRO A 140 3.57 0.22 -14.84
C PRO A 140 4.70 -0.82 -14.93
N LEU A 141 4.62 -1.84 -14.08
CA LEU A 141 5.54 -2.97 -14.16
C LEU A 141 5.31 -3.73 -15.46
N SER A 142 6.39 -4.09 -16.12
CA SER A 142 6.33 -5.01 -17.27
C SER A 142 6.08 -6.44 -16.79
N LYS A 143 5.54 -7.28 -17.66
CA LYS A 143 5.36 -8.71 -17.38
C LYS A 143 6.68 -9.37 -16.95
N GLN A 144 7.79 -9.01 -17.59
CA GLN A 144 9.11 -9.55 -17.27
C GLN A 144 9.53 -9.19 -15.84
N GLU A 145 9.34 -7.96 -15.40
CA GLU A 145 9.67 -7.53 -14.02
C GLU A 145 8.82 -8.29 -13.00
N ILE A 146 7.55 -8.54 -13.28
CA ILE A 146 6.68 -9.34 -12.41
C ILE A 146 7.15 -10.80 -12.37
N GLU A 147 7.50 -11.41 -13.50
CA GLU A 147 8.05 -12.76 -13.59
C GLU A 147 9.36 -12.88 -12.78
N GLU A 148 10.24 -11.90 -12.90
CA GLU A 148 11.49 -11.84 -12.12
C GLU A 148 11.19 -11.75 -10.61
N CYS A 149 10.23 -10.94 -10.19
CA CYS A 149 9.80 -10.87 -8.79
C CYS A 149 9.30 -12.23 -8.29
N ILE A 150 8.43 -12.91 -9.05
CA ILE A 150 7.91 -14.24 -8.70
C ILE A 150 9.02 -15.27 -8.52
N GLN A 151 10.04 -15.23 -9.38
CA GLN A 151 11.19 -16.16 -9.30
C GLN A 151 12.07 -15.93 -8.06
N HIS A 152 12.11 -14.70 -7.54
CA HIS A 152 12.91 -14.34 -6.36
C HIS A 152 12.19 -14.55 -5.03
N VAL A 153 10.90 -14.92 -5.06
CA VAL A 153 10.17 -15.23 -3.82
C VAL A 153 10.77 -16.50 -3.20
N PRO A 154 11.10 -16.50 -1.90
CA PRO A 154 11.75 -17.65 -1.25
C PRO A 154 10.85 -18.88 -1.11
N ILE A 155 9.59 -18.77 -1.50
CA ILE A 155 8.61 -19.88 -1.51
C ILE A 155 8.35 -20.27 -2.95
N LYS A 156 8.26 -21.58 -3.21
CA LYS A 156 7.86 -22.08 -4.52
C LYS A 156 6.39 -21.74 -4.78
N ILE A 157 6.16 -20.77 -5.64
CA ILE A 157 4.81 -20.42 -6.13
C ILE A 157 4.42 -21.45 -7.21
N GLY A 158 3.21 -22.03 -7.11
CA GLY A 158 2.69 -22.93 -8.15
C GLY A 158 2.50 -22.20 -9.48
N TYR A 159 2.64 -22.90 -10.59
CA TYR A 159 2.50 -22.30 -11.93
C TYR A 159 1.13 -21.68 -12.15
N ASP A 160 0.07 -22.29 -11.65
CA ASP A 160 -1.30 -21.80 -11.70
C ASP A 160 -1.45 -20.43 -10.98
N ILE A 161 -0.80 -20.27 -9.85
CA ILE A 161 -0.78 -19.02 -9.09
C ILE A 161 0.01 -17.94 -9.82
N ALA A 162 1.18 -18.29 -10.36
CA ALA A 162 2.00 -17.38 -11.15
C ALA A 162 1.24 -16.86 -12.38
N ASP A 163 0.56 -17.76 -13.12
CA ASP A 163 -0.24 -17.40 -14.29
C ASP A 163 -1.38 -16.45 -13.93
N ILE A 164 -2.02 -16.63 -12.77
CA ILE A 164 -3.07 -15.73 -12.30
C ILE A 164 -2.51 -14.35 -11.98
N ILE A 165 -1.40 -14.25 -11.26
CA ILE A 165 -0.74 -12.98 -10.95
C ILE A 165 -0.38 -12.24 -12.24
N LEU A 166 0.15 -12.97 -13.23
CA LEU A 166 0.56 -12.40 -14.52
C LEU A 166 -0.61 -12.02 -15.44
N SER A 167 -1.80 -12.54 -15.17
CA SER A 167 -3.01 -12.22 -15.94
C SER A 167 -3.77 -10.99 -15.45
N ARG A 168 -3.43 -10.50 -14.28
CA ARG A 168 -4.02 -9.30 -13.67
C ARG A 168 -3.26 -8.03 -14.07
#